data_8c4c73408b61dbc7fd682ab6c7ce8c5c
#
_entry.id   8c4c73408b61dbc7fd682ab6c7ce8c5c
#
_cell.length_a   1.000
_cell.length_b   1.000
_cell.length_c   1.000
_cell.angle_alpha   90.00
_cell.angle_beta   90.00
_cell.angle_gamma   90.00
#
_symmetry.space_group_name_H-M   'P 1'
#
loop_
_entity.id
_entity.type
_entity.pdbx_description
1 polymer ?
#
loop_
_entity_poly.entity_id
_entity_poly.type
_entity_poly.pdbx_seq_one_letter_code
_entity_poly.pdbx_strand_id
1 'polypeptide(L)'
;MLSLRLLTIIAGFALAGSASAASIGIVAPQSGPYELLGQQVRQGAKAAAAKLGLDVVEIHESCEDGSGGAIADGLVAAKVSTAIGFLCTETLQDVLPPLKAAAIPAITLSSRAPILMEDALKYGWPLFRLAPSDRAESDRIAEIILRDWKGHSIGLVDDGTIYSRELVDRIRSSLEENGLKPTLADTMRPNQEQQVALVRRLARTGISHVFVGAERTDVAIIARDAGSENIPLTLMGGDAMNAANNPVPLAANVLAVTRPAYDTLPSAQAVAGELRGAGIEPEGYVLPAYAAAELTAALAEATQAQSKPAPEILAGGTLFKTVLGDLGFNPSHDLSDNPYRLQRWNGQRFEPADKAERQ
;
A
#
# COMPACT_ATOMS: atom_id res chain seq x y z
N MET A 1 41.56 43.69 -59.57
CA MET A 1 41.88 43.14 -58.22
C MET A 1 40.59 42.70 -57.61
N LEU A 2 40.25 41.41 -57.76
CA LEU A 2 39.03 40.80 -57.24
C LEU A 2 39.36 40.02 -55.90
N SER A 3 38.85 40.48 -54.76
CA SER A 3 39.04 39.84 -53.46
C SER A 3 37.93 38.81 -53.23
N LEU A 4 38.31 37.57 -53.30
CA LEU A 4 37.43 36.41 -53.02
C LEU A 4 37.28 36.25 -51.51
N ARG A 5 36.09 36.51 -50.96
CA ARG A 5 35.76 36.23 -49.53
C ARG A 5 35.28 34.80 -49.40
N LEU A 6 36.12 34.00 -48.75
CA LEU A 6 35.80 32.61 -48.37
C LEU A 6 34.81 32.64 -47.20
N LEU A 7 33.57 32.15 -47.41
CA LEU A 7 32.56 31.97 -46.36
C LEU A 7 32.71 30.58 -45.77
N THR A 8 33.22 30.50 -44.56
CA THR A 8 33.32 29.22 -43.81
C THR A 8 31.99 28.93 -43.14
N ILE A 9 31.23 27.96 -43.65
CA ILE A 9 30.02 27.43 -43.02
C ILE A 9 30.45 26.43 -41.95
N ILE A 10 30.30 26.80 -40.67
CA ILE A 10 30.44 25.88 -39.55
C ILE A 10 29.11 25.13 -39.43
N ALA A 11 29.06 23.89 -39.90
CA ALA A 11 27.95 22.98 -39.65
C ALA A 11 28.02 22.55 -38.20
N GLY A 12 27.19 23.13 -37.34
CA GLY A 12 26.97 22.69 -35.99
C GLY A 12 26.26 21.32 -36.00
N PHE A 13 27.01 20.25 -35.75
CA PHE A 13 26.41 18.93 -35.42
C PHE A 13 25.76 19.03 -34.04
N ALA A 14 24.45 19.21 -34.01
CA ALA A 14 23.66 18.97 -32.81
C ALA A 14 23.71 17.49 -32.53
N LEU A 15 24.52 17.10 -31.55
CA LEU A 15 24.43 15.79 -30.93
C LEU A 15 23.06 15.70 -30.25
N ALA A 16 22.05 15.21 -30.97
CA ALA A 16 20.83 14.71 -30.36
C ALA A 16 21.24 13.52 -29.50
N GLY A 17 21.49 13.77 -28.23
CA GLY A 17 21.63 12.71 -27.24
C GLY A 17 20.36 11.89 -27.30
N SER A 18 20.44 10.64 -27.74
CA SER A 18 19.34 9.69 -27.63
C SER A 18 18.96 9.64 -26.16
N ALA A 19 17.82 10.21 -25.79
CA ALA A 19 17.23 9.97 -24.49
C ALA A 19 17.03 8.45 -24.41
N SER A 20 17.88 7.76 -23.65
CA SER A 20 17.68 6.34 -23.36
C SER A 20 16.31 6.23 -22.68
N ALA A 21 15.43 5.39 -23.18
CA ALA A 21 14.18 5.10 -22.53
C ALA A 21 14.50 4.68 -21.09
N ALA A 22 13.69 5.18 -20.13
CA ALA A 22 13.84 4.73 -18.76
C ALA A 22 13.58 3.23 -18.70
N SER A 23 14.37 2.48 -17.91
CA SER A 23 14.23 1.04 -17.79
C SER A 23 13.76 0.65 -16.40
N ILE A 24 12.82 -0.29 -16.32
CA ILE A 24 12.25 -0.80 -15.08
C ILE A 24 12.67 -2.25 -14.86
N GLY A 25 13.23 -2.53 -13.67
CA GLY A 25 13.47 -3.90 -13.20
C GLY A 25 12.24 -4.43 -12.46
N ILE A 26 11.61 -5.48 -12.97
CA ILE A 26 10.47 -6.14 -12.32
C ILE A 26 10.98 -7.39 -11.62
N VAL A 27 11.05 -7.34 -10.28
CA VAL A 27 11.50 -8.44 -9.44
C VAL A 27 10.27 -9.08 -8.80
N ALA A 28 9.95 -10.29 -9.22
CA ALA A 28 8.76 -10.98 -8.73
C ALA A 28 8.85 -12.51 -8.92
N PRO A 29 8.20 -13.32 -8.07
CA PRO A 29 8.16 -14.76 -8.22
C PRO A 29 7.55 -15.19 -9.56
N GLN A 30 8.22 -16.11 -10.25
CA GLN A 30 7.76 -16.69 -11.52
C GLN A 30 7.34 -18.16 -11.36
N SER A 31 7.53 -18.72 -10.18
CA SER A 31 7.17 -20.09 -9.82
C SER A 31 6.97 -20.20 -8.30
N GLY A 32 6.46 -21.34 -7.84
CA GLY A 32 6.31 -21.65 -6.41
C GLY A 32 5.05 -21.02 -5.79
N PRO A 33 4.96 -20.96 -4.45
CA PRO A 33 3.74 -20.60 -3.74
C PRO A 33 3.26 -19.16 -3.99
N TYR A 34 4.15 -18.28 -4.42
CA TYR A 34 3.86 -16.86 -4.69
C TYR A 34 3.75 -16.53 -6.18
N GLU A 35 3.73 -17.53 -7.07
CA GLU A 35 3.67 -17.34 -8.52
C GLU A 35 2.50 -16.46 -8.98
N LEU A 36 1.30 -16.67 -8.42
CA LEU A 36 0.12 -15.87 -8.74
C LEU A 36 0.33 -14.38 -8.39
N LEU A 37 0.89 -14.10 -7.22
CA LEU A 37 1.18 -12.73 -6.79
C LEU A 37 2.25 -12.09 -7.69
N GLY A 38 3.29 -12.85 -8.02
CA GLY A 38 4.31 -12.42 -8.98
C GLY A 38 3.75 -12.17 -10.38
N GLN A 39 2.79 -12.97 -10.83
CA GLN A 39 2.08 -12.76 -12.08
C GLN A 39 1.32 -11.43 -12.09
N GLN A 40 0.62 -11.10 -10.99
CA GLN A 40 -0.08 -9.82 -10.84
C GLN A 40 0.90 -8.63 -10.94
N VAL A 41 2.07 -8.71 -10.27
CA VAL A 41 3.11 -7.69 -10.38
C VAL A 41 3.57 -7.51 -11.82
N ARG A 42 3.90 -8.60 -12.51
CA ARG A 42 4.37 -8.54 -13.90
C ARG A 42 3.29 -7.99 -14.84
N GLN A 43 2.04 -8.42 -14.69
CA GLN A 43 0.93 -7.95 -15.54
C GLN A 43 0.73 -6.44 -15.41
N GLY A 44 0.63 -5.94 -14.17
CA GLY A 44 0.43 -4.51 -13.93
C GLY A 44 1.60 -3.66 -14.42
N ALA A 45 2.82 -4.03 -14.04
CA ALA A 45 4.02 -3.27 -14.43
C ALA A 45 4.26 -3.26 -15.94
N LYS A 46 4.07 -4.41 -16.62
CA LYS A 46 4.24 -4.51 -18.09
C LYS A 46 3.17 -3.74 -18.85
N ALA A 47 1.93 -3.74 -18.36
CA ALA A 47 0.85 -2.96 -18.97
C ALA A 47 1.17 -1.46 -18.93
N ALA A 48 1.65 -0.96 -17.78
CA ALA A 48 2.08 0.42 -17.66
C ALA A 48 3.33 0.73 -18.50
N ALA A 49 4.34 -0.15 -18.44
CA ALA A 49 5.60 0.02 -19.19
C ALA A 49 5.36 0.13 -20.69
N ALA A 50 4.48 -0.71 -21.24
CA ALA A 50 4.11 -0.68 -22.66
C ALA A 50 3.44 0.65 -23.07
N LYS A 51 2.63 1.24 -22.17
CA LYS A 51 1.93 2.52 -22.42
C LYS A 51 2.89 3.72 -22.29
N LEU A 52 3.89 3.60 -21.40
CA LEU A 52 4.82 4.69 -21.07
C LEU A 52 6.16 4.59 -21.84
N GLY A 53 6.35 3.54 -22.64
CA GLY A 53 7.60 3.34 -23.39
C GLY A 53 8.81 3.03 -22.51
N LEU A 54 8.60 2.32 -21.39
CA LEU A 54 9.69 1.87 -20.53
C LEU A 54 10.28 0.54 -21.05
N ASP A 55 11.61 0.43 -21.01
CA ASP A 55 12.29 -0.85 -21.23
C ASP A 55 12.10 -1.74 -19.99
N VAL A 56 11.71 -3.00 -20.20
CA VAL A 56 11.41 -3.94 -19.12
C VAL A 56 12.48 -4.99 -18.96
N VAL A 57 12.96 -5.17 -17.73
CA VAL A 57 13.86 -6.25 -17.31
C VAL A 57 13.14 -7.08 -16.25
N GLU A 58 12.77 -8.33 -16.57
CA GLU A 58 12.11 -9.23 -15.62
C GLU A 58 13.14 -10.13 -14.94
N ILE A 59 13.13 -10.17 -13.60
CA ILE A 59 14.00 -11.02 -12.79
C ILE A 59 13.14 -11.86 -11.85
N HIS A 60 13.43 -13.16 -11.82
CA HIS A 60 12.76 -14.09 -10.91
C HIS A 60 13.19 -13.83 -9.45
N GLU A 61 12.20 -13.74 -8.57
CA GLU A 61 12.39 -13.69 -7.11
C GLU A 61 12.06 -15.07 -6.54
N SER A 62 13.07 -15.79 -6.05
CA SER A 62 12.87 -17.15 -5.49
C SER A 62 12.30 -17.12 -4.08
N CYS A 63 12.39 -16.00 -3.37
CA CYS A 63 12.03 -15.85 -1.96
C CYS A 63 12.85 -16.74 -1.01
N GLU A 64 14.04 -17.13 -1.43
CA GLU A 64 14.98 -17.91 -0.63
C GLU A 64 16.08 -17.00 -0.08
N ASP A 65 16.54 -17.33 1.13
CA ASP A 65 17.69 -16.64 1.73
C ASP A 65 18.92 -16.72 0.81
N GLY A 66 19.64 -15.61 0.66
CA GLY A 66 20.83 -15.52 -0.16
C GLY A 66 20.59 -15.37 -1.66
N SER A 67 19.33 -15.31 -2.12
CA SER A 67 19.00 -15.14 -3.55
C SER A 67 19.19 -13.71 -4.06
N GLY A 68 19.24 -12.73 -3.17
CA GLY A 68 19.24 -11.31 -3.53
C GLY A 68 20.48 -10.86 -4.32
N GLY A 69 21.64 -11.48 -4.09
CA GLY A 69 22.88 -11.12 -4.79
C GLY A 69 22.77 -11.27 -6.32
N ALA A 70 22.27 -12.39 -6.81
CA ALA A 70 22.08 -12.63 -8.24
C ALA A 70 21.04 -11.67 -8.86
N ILE A 71 19.99 -11.32 -8.11
CA ILE A 71 19.00 -10.34 -8.52
C ILE A 71 19.65 -8.97 -8.68
N ALA A 72 20.45 -8.54 -7.70
CA ALA A 72 21.17 -7.28 -7.75
C ALA A 72 22.11 -7.19 -8.95
N ASP A 73 22.90 -8.25 -9.20
CA ASP A 73 23.81 -8.33 -10.34
C ASP A 73 23.06 -8.15 -11.67
N GLY A 74 21.89 -8.81 -11.81
CA GLY A 74 21.04 -8.67 -12.99
C GLY A 74 20.52 -7.26 -13.19
N LEU A 75 20.02 -6.61 -12.13
CA LEU A 75 19.52 -5.23 -12.17
C LEU A 75 20.61 -4.22 -12.52
N VAL A 76 21.79 -4.36 -11.90
CA VAL A 76 22.94 -3.48 -12.12
C VAL A 76 23.51 -3.66 -13.53
N ALA A 77 23.67 -4.91 -14.00
CA ALA A 77 24.14 -5.19 -15.37
C ALA A 77 23.20 -4.63 -16.43
N ALA A 78 21.89 -4.71 -16.20
CA ALA A 78 20.87 -4.16 -17.08
C ALA A 78 20.73 -2.63 -16.97
N LYS A 79 21.38 -1.99 -15.99
CA LYS A 79 21.32 -0.53 -15.73
C LYS A 79 19.88 -0.01 -15.60
N VAL A 80 19.05 -0.74 -14.87
CA VAL A 80 17.66 -0.31 -14.67
C VAL A 80 17.60 1.03 -13.92
N SER A 81 16.62 1.86 -14.26
CA SER A 81 16.42 3.17 -13.59
C SER A 81 15.80 3.00 -12.21
N THR A 82 14.96 2.00 -12.04
CA THR A 82 14.25 1.67 -10.79
C THR A 82 13.95 0.18 -10.77
N ALA A 83 14.06 -0.46 -9.61
CA ALA A 83 13.65 -1.85 -9.40
C ALA A 83 12.35 -1.87 -8.58
N ILE A 84 11.35 -2.61 -9.03
CA ILE A 84 10.04 -2.72 -8.37
C ILE A 84 9.64 -4.16 -8.11
N GLY A 85 8.71 -4.37 -7.20
CA GLY A 85 8.20 -5.69 -6.85
C GLY A 85 8.64 -6.08 -5.46
N PHE A 86 9.56 -7.01 -5.35
CA PHE A 86 10.11 -7.48 -4.08
C PHE A 86 9.01 -7.89 -3.10
N LEU A 87 8.40 -9.05 -3.37
CA LEU A 87 7.35 -9.58 -2.53
C LEU A 87 7.87 -10.23 -1.24
N CYS A 88 9.17 -10.58 -1.20
CA CYS A 88 9.80 -11.31 -0.12
C CYS A 88 10.85 -10.45 0.60
N THR A 89 10.75 -10.42 1.93
CA THR A 89 11.66 -9.62 2.77
C THR A 89 13.09 -10.15 2.73
N GLU A 90 13.25 -11.46 2.64
CA GLU A 90 14.52 -12.18 2.62
C GLU A 90 15.42 -11.73 1.46
N THR A 91 14.81 -11.53 0.29
CA THR A 91 15.50 -11.08 -0.92
C THR A 91 16.08 -9.67 -0.77
N LEU A 92 15.37 -8.78 -0.08
CA LEU A 92 15.72 -7.35 0.00
C LEU A 92 17.02 -7.10 0.75
N GLN A 93 17.34 -7.86 1.80
CA GLN A 93 18.55 -7.63 2.59
C GLN A 93 19.83 -7.74 1.76
N ASP A 94 19.88 -8.70 0.83
CA ASP A 94 21.06 -8.93 -0.03
C ASP A 94 21.06 -8.03 -1.26
N VAL A 95 19.89 -7.64 -1.77
CA VAL A 95 19.75 -6.78 -2.96
C VAL A 95 20.15 -5.33 -2.67
N LEU A 96 19.80 -4.79 -1.50
CA LEU A 96 19.88 -3.36 -1.22
C LEU A 96 21.29 -2.76 -1.20
N PRO A 97 22.34 -3.42 -0.65
CA PRO A 97 23.69 -2.87 -0.67
C PRO A 97 24.26 -2.65 -2.07
N PRO A 98 24.19 -3.60 -3.04
CA PRO A 98 24.61 -3.35 -4.42
C PRO A 98 23.77 -2.28 -5.13
N LEU A 99 22.43 -2.22 -4.91
CA LEU A 99 21.59 -1.20 -5.50
C LEU A 99 21.92 0.20 -4.98
N LYS A 100 22.32 0.33 -3.70
CA LYS A 100 22.86 1.59 -3.17
C LYS A 100 24.11 2.03 -3.93
N ALA A 101 25.07 1.13 -4.16
CA ALA A 101 26.28 1.46 -4.89
C ALA A 101 26.02 1.90 -6.33
N ALA A 102 24.96 1.38 -6.95
CA ALA A 102 24.52 1.71 -8.30
C ALA A 102 23.52 2.90 -8.34
N ALA A 103 23.12 3.46 -7.20
CA ALA A 103 22.09 4.49 -7.06
C ALA A 103 20.73 4.10 -7.68
N ILE A 104 20.38 2.81 -7.67
CA ILE A 104 19.12 2.28 -8.17
C ILE A 104 18.12 2.19 -7.00
N PRO A 105 17.01 2.93 -7.01
CA PRO A 105 15.99 2.79 -5.99
C PRO A 105 15.23 1.47 -6.15
N ALA A 106 14.92 0.84 -5.01
CA ALA A 106 14.07 -0.33 -4.89
C ALA A 106 12.71 0.07 -4.30
N ILE A 107 11.62 -0.34 -4.95
CA ILE A 107 10.25 -0.10 -4.47
C ILE A 107 9.60 -1.43 -4.16
N THR A 108 9.44 -1.75 -2.87
CA THR A 108 8.71 -2.96 -2.47
C THR A 108 7.21 -2.72 -2.49
N LEU A 109 6.47 -3.70 -3.01
CA LEU A 109 5.01 -3.69 -3.05
C LEU A 109 4.36 -4.44 -1.87
N SER A 110 5.13 -5.24 -1.15
CA SER A 110 4.61 -6.19 -0.15
C SER A 110 5.25 -6.07 1.23
N SER A 111 6.57 -5.91 1.31
CA SER A 111 7.28 -6.01 2.59
C SER A 111 6.84 -4.94 3.58
N ARG A 112 6.34 -5.39 4.76
CA ARG A 112 5.89 -4.52 5.86
C ARG A 112 6.83 -4.54 7.06
N ALA A 113 7.93 -5.33 7.01
CA ALA A 113 8.84 -5.52 8.10
C ALA A 113 9.45 -4.17 8.58
N PRO A 114 9.25 -3.75 9.85
CA PRO A 114 9.76 -2.49 10.36
C PRO A 114 11.28 -2.45 10.33
N ILE A 115 11.92 -3.53 10.76
CA ILE A 115 13.38 -3.63 10.86
C ILE A 115 14.07 -3.39 9.52
N LEU A 116 13.46 -3.82 8.40
CA LEU A 116 14.00 -3.60 7.08
C LEU A 116 14.07 -2.11 6.71
N MET A 117 13.02 -1.35 7.07
CA MET A 117 13.00 0.10 6.82
C MET A 117 13.95 0.86 7.77
N GLU A 118 14.05 0.43 9.03
CA GLU A 118 15.02 0.97 9.99
C GLU A 118 16.46 0.75 9.50
N ASP A 119 16.78 -0.45 9.03
CA ASP A 119 18.08 -0.76 8.45
C ASP A 119 18.31 0.00 7.15
N ALA A 120 17.31 0.15 6.30
CA ALA A 120 17.41 0.95 5.07
C ALA A 120 17.81 2.40 5.38
N LEU A 121 17.19 3.02 6.35
CA LEU A 121 17.54 4.38 6.80
C LEU A 121 18.93 4.43 7.42
N LYS A 122 19.25 3.50 8.32
CA LYS A 122 20.53 3.43 9.03
C LYS A 122 21.71 3.25 8.08
N TYR A 123 21.56 2.39 7.07
CA TYR A 123 22.61 2.11 6.11
C TYR A 123 22.51 2.98 4.84
N GLY A 124 21.50 3.83 4.72
CA GLY A 124 21.22 4.67 3.56
C GLY A 124 20.93 3.83 2.30
N TRP A 125 20.21 2.74 2.45
CA TRP A 125 19.74 1.95 1.32
C TRP A 125 18.59 2.65 0.61
N PRO A 126 18.53 2.61 -0.73
CA PRO A 126 17.50 3.30 -1.51
C PRO A 126 16.21 2.47 -1.59
N LEU A 127 15.72 1.99 -0.45
CA LEU A 127 14.47 1.23 -0.35
C LEU A 127 13.31 2.18 -0.05
N PHE A 128 12.23 2.04 -0.82
CA PHE A 128 10.97 2.76 -0.62
C PHE A 128 9.83 1.74 -0.57
N ARG A 129 8.84 2.00 0.27
CA ARG A 129 7.75 1.06 0.51
C ARG A 129 6.42 1.62 0.00
N LEU A 130 5.89 0.99 -1.05
CA LEU A 130 4.55 1.29 -1.55
C LEU A 130 3.47 0.54 -0.75
N ALA A 131 3.81 -0.59 -0.14
CA ALA A 131 2.93 -1.25 0.81
C ALA A 131 2.69 -0.37 2.04
N PRO A 132 1.50 -0.40 2.66
CA PRO A 132 1.30 0.27 3.94
C PRO A 132 2.26 -0.28 5.00
N SER A 133 2.72 0.57 5.92
CA SER A 133 3.49 0.12 7.07
C SER A 133 2.65 -0.78 7.98
N ASP A 134 3.30 -1.52 8.87
CA ASP A 134 2.63 -2.37 9.86
C ASP A 134 1.79 -1.57 10.86
N ARG A 135 2.05 -0.25 10.99
CA ARG A 135 1.32 0.67 11.86
C ARG A 135 0.21 1.44 11.15
N ALA A 136 0.22 1.50 9.83
CA ALA A 136 -0.67 2.37 9.06
C ALA A 136 -2.15 2.14 9.39
N GLU A 137 -2.56 0.90 9.60
CA GLU A 137 -3.93 0.55 9.98
C GLU A 137 -4.28 1.05 11.38
N SER A 138 -3.48 0.70 12.40
CA SER A 138 -3.71 1.11 13.78
C SER A 138 -3.70 2.62 13.95
N ASP A 139 -2.79 3.31 13.28
CA ASP A 139 -2.66 4.76 13.34
C ASP A 139 -3.90 5.44 12.76
N ARG A 140 -4.40 4.97 11.61
CA ARG A 140 -5.62 5.50 11.00
C ARG A 140 -6.85 5.23 11.85
N ILE A 141 -6.97 4.04 12.44
CA ILE A 141 -8.08 3.70 13.33
C ILE A 141 -8.06 4.61 14.57
N ALA A 142 -6.90 4.77 15.20
CA ALA A 142 -6.76 5.63 16.37
C ALA A 142 -7.10 7.10 16.05
N GLU A 143 -6.62 7.62 14.91
CA GLU A 143 -6.94 8.97 14.42
C GLU A 143 -8.46 9.17 14.28
N ILE A 144 -9.15 8.22 13.64
CA ILE A 144 -10.60 8.27 13.44
C ILE A 144 -11.35 8.23 14.77
N ILE A 145 -10.94 7.34 15.69
CA ILE A 145 -11.56 7.26 17.02
C ILE A 145 -11.36 8.57 17.78
N LEU A 146 -10.17 9.14 17.77
CA LEU A 146 -9.87 10.41 18.43
C LEU A 146 -10.67 11.58 17.84
N ARG A 147 -10.88 11.56 16.53
CA ARG A 147 -11.66 12.59 15.82
C ARG A 147 -13.15 12.47 16.04
N ASP A 148 -13.71 11.25 15.85
CA ASP A 148 -15.14 11.05 15.69
C ASP A 148 -15.83 10.47 16.93
N TRP A 149 -15.11 9.75 17.80
CA TRP A 149 -15.69 9.06 18.96
C TRP A 149 -15.36 9.75 20.29
N LYS A 150 -14.72 10.91 20.25
CA LYS A 150 -14.45 11.70 21.45
C LYS A 150 -15.77 12.07 22.14
N GLY A 151 -15.92 11.68 23.40
CA GLY A 151 -17.13 11.90 24.20
C GLY A 151 -18.10 10.72 24.20
N HIS A 152 -17.81 9.64 23.48
CA HIS A 152 -18.53 8.38 23.54
C HIS A 152 -17.86 7.36 24.46
N SER A 153 -18.65 6.40 24.94
CA SER A 153 -18.10 5.26 25.70
C SER A 153 -17.61 4.21 24.71
N ILE A 154 -16.28 3.95 24.73
CA ILE A 154 -15.59 3.17 23.71
C ILE A 154 -15.16 1.81 24.27
N GLY A 155 -15.48 0.75 23.52
CA GLY A 155 -14.94 -0.59 23.71
C GLY A 155 -13.92 -0.96 22.62
N LEU A 156 -12.87 -1.64 23.01
CA LEU A 156 -11.93 -2.29 22.09
C LEU A 156 -12.03 -3.79 22.30
N VAL A 157 -12.20 -4.56 21.25
CA VAL A 157 -12.38 -6.02 21.32
C VAL A 157 -11.43 -6.67 20.32
N ASP A 158 -10.60 -7.63 20.80
CA ASP A 158 -9.78 -8.49 19.97
C ASP A 158 -10.35 -9.91 19.90
N ASP A 159 -9.95 -10.70 18.90
CA ASP A 159 -10.36 -12.10 18.71
C ASP A 159 -9.37 -13.12 19.32
N GLY A 160 -8.36 -12.65 20.03
CA GLY A 160 -7.34 -13.49 20.65
C GLY A 160 -6.20 -13.93 19.74
N THR A 161 -6.24 -13.66 18.42
CA THR A 161 -5.11 -13.88 17.53
C THR A 161 -3.98 -12.88 17.82
N ILE A 162 -2.75 -13.22 17.44
CA ILE A 162 -1.59 -12.33 17.62
C ILE A 162 -1.84 -11.01 16.90
N TYR A 163 -2.24 -11.07 15.64
CA TYR A 163 -2.50 -9.87 14.84
C TYR A 163 -3.55 -8.94 15.49
N SER A 164 -4.68 -9.49 15.88
CA SER A 164 -5.77 -8.72 16.46
C SER A 164 -5.38 -8.05 17.80
N ARG A 165 -4.68 -8.81 18.66
CA ARG A 165 -4.16 -8.28 19.94
C ARG A 165 -3.18 -7.13 19.72
N GLU A 166 -2.21 -7.30 18.83
CA GLU A 166 -1.25 -6.25 18.52
C GLU A 166 -1.94 -5.01 17.94
N LEU A 167 -2.90 -5.20 17.03
CA LEU A 167 -3.69 -4.10 16.45
C LEU A 167 -4.43 -3.33 17.54
N VAL A 168 -5.20 -4.03 18.40
CA VAL A 168 -5.97 -3.43 19.48
C VAL A 168 -5.07 -2.77 20.53
N ASP A 169 -3.94 -3.39 20.88
CA ASP A 169 -2.99 -2.81 21.83
C ASP A 169 -2.33 -1.54 21.31
N ARG A 170 -1.96 -1.49 20.02
CA ARG A 170 -1.44 -0.27 19.39
C ARG A 170 -2.48 0.85 19.36
N ILE A 171 -3.73 0.53 19.00
CA ILE A 171 -4.84 1.49 19.03
C ILE A 171 -5.03 2.02 20.46
N ARG A 172 -5.12 1.13 21.45
CA ARG A 172 -5.29 1.51 22.85
C ARG A 172 -4.17 2.44 23.32
N SER A 173 -2.93 2.08 23.07
CA SER A 173 -1.76 2.89 23.46
C SER A 173 -1.82 4.29 22.84
N SER A 174 -2.12 4.37 21.53
CA SER A 174 -2.26 5.65 20.85
C SER A 174 -3.41 6.51 21.42
N LEU A 175 -4.54 5.90 21.74
CA LEU A 175 -5.66 6.60 22.36
C LEU A 175 -5.30 7.13 23.75
N GLU A 176 -4.67 6.31 24.59
CA GLU A 176 -4.26 6.68 25.96
C GLU A 176 -3.20 7.79 25.96
N GLU A 177 -2.21 7.73 25.06
CA GLU A 177 -1.21 8.79 24.85
C GLU A 177 -1.85 10.12 24.46
N ASN A 178 -2.98 10.10 23.76
CA ASN A 178 -3.76 11.27 23.38
C ASN A 178 -4.89 11.61 24.37
N GLY A 179 -4.86 11.04 25.57
CA GLY A 179 -5.77 11.38 26.67
C GLY A 179 -7.17 10.77 26.55
N LEU A 180 -7.38 9.80 25.66
CA LEU A 180 -8.64 9.07 25.50
C LEU A 180 -8.49 7.63 26.02
N LYS A 181 -9.08 7.35 27.19
CA LYS A 181 -9.04 6.02 27.77
C LYS A 181 -10.28 5.21 27.37
N PRO A 182 -10.13 4.06 26.66
CA PRO A 182 -11.25 3.18 26.38
C PRO A 182 -11.92 2.68 27.66
N THR A 183 -13.25 2.59 27.64
CA THR A 183 -14.06 2.12 28.77
C THR A 183 -13.85 0.64 29.06
N LEU A 184 -13.61 -0.15 28.00
CA LEU A 184 -13.36 -1.58 28.08
C LEU A 184 -12.35 -1.98 27.00
N ALA A 185 -11.41 -2.84 27.36
CA ALA A 185 -10.64 -3.67 26.43
C ALA A 185 -10.94 -5.14 26.78
N ASP A 186 -11.36 -5.93 25.81
CA ASP A 186 -11.83 -7.29 26.01
C ASP A 186 -11.38 -8.22 24.88
N THR A 187 -11.30 -9.51 25.15
CA THR A 187 -11.02 -10.55 24.14
C THR A 187 -12.24 -11.42 23.95
N MET A 188 -12.66 -11.60 22.72
CA MET A 188 -13.73 -12.53 22.37
C MET A 188 -13.16 -13.86 21.87
N ARG A 189 -14.01 -14.88 21.80
CA ARG A 189 -13.69 -16.14 21.10
C ARG A 189 -14.17 -16.03 19.66
N PRO A 190 -13.28 -16.18 18.66
CA PRO A 190 -13.69 -16.15 17.27
C PRO A 190 -14.46 -17.38 16.84
N ASN A 191 -15.10 -17.30 15.67
CA ASN A 191 -15.81 -18.41 15.03
C ASN A 191 -16.94 -19.01 15.87
N GLN A 192 -17.60 -18.20 16.70
CA GLN A 192 -18.79 -18.63 17.44
C GLN A 192 -20.04 -18.37 16.61
N GLU A 193 -21.04 -19.26 16.73
CA GLU A 193 -22.34 -19.04 16.08
C GLU A 193 -23.08 -17.80 16.59
N GLN A 194 -22.76 -17.33 17.79
CA GLN A 194 -23.37 -16.16 18.43
C GLN A 194 -22.43 -15.49 19.42
N GLN A 195 -22.57 -14.17 19.56
CA GLN A 195 -21.80 -13.32 20.47
C GLN A 195 -22.70 -12.53 21.45
N VAL A 196 -23.91 -13.08 21.77
CA VAL A 196 -24.90 -12.44 22.65
C VAL A 196 -24.32 -12.08 24.02
N ALA A 197 -23.46 -12.96 24.58
CA ALA A 197 -22.83 -12.71 25.88
C ALA A 197 -21.90 -11.47 25.83
N LEU A 198 -21.13 -11.30 24.76
CA LEU A 198 -20.29 -10.12 24.52
C LEU A 198 -21.19 -8.86 24.38
N VAL A 199 -22.19 -8.91 23.52
CA VAL A 199 -23.11 -7.77 23.24
C VAL A 199 -23.77 -7.28 24.54
N ARG A 200 -24.29 -8.21 25.37
CA ARG A 200 -24.89 -7.87 26.68
C ARG A 200 -23.86 -7.31 27.66
N ARG A 201 -22.60 -7.75 27.62
CA ARG A 201 -21.52 -7.23 28.46
C ARG A 201 -21.18 -5.79 28.04
N LEU A 202 -21.03 -5.51 26.75
CA LEU A 202 -20.83 -4.17 26.22
C LEU A 202 -21.96 -3.21 26.66
N ALA A 203 -23.21 -3.64 26.53
CA ALA A 203 -24.36 -2.84 26.93
C ALA A 203 -24.37 -2.53 28.45
N ARG A 204 -24.05 -3.52 29.31
CA ARG A 204 -23.99 -3.31 30.76
C ARG A 204 -22.91 -2.32 31.20
N THR A 205 -21.82 -2.20 30.43
CA THR A 205 -20.77 -1.20 30.68
C THR A 205 -21.07 0.15 30.06
N GLY A 206 -22.23 0.32 29.43
CA GLY A 206 -22.67 1.57 28.80
C GLY A 206 -21.91 1.91 27.51
N ILE A 207 -21.25 0.94 26.88
CA ILE A 207 -20.50 1.15 25.65
C ILE A 207 -21.45 1.36 24.49
N SER A 208 -21.19 2.39 23.70
CA SER A 208 -21.96 2.76 22.51
C SER A 208 -21.15 2.59 21.20
N HIS A 209 -19.81 2.65 21.27
CA HIS A 209 -18.92 2.57 20.12
C HIS A 209 -17.89 1.49 20.36
N VAL A 210 -17.74 0.56 19.42
CA VAL A 210 -16.85 -0.59 19.57
C VAL A 210 -15.98 -0.76 18.33
N PHE A 211 -14.65 -0.75 18.54
CA PHE A 211 -13.73 -1.28 17.54
C PHE A 211 -13.55 -2.78 17.80
N VAL A 212 -13.67 -3.57 16.74
CA VAL A 212 -13.54 -5.03 16.77
C VAL A 212 -12.40 -5.44 15.84
N GLY A 213 -11.27 -5.82 16.41
CA GLY A 213 -10.14 -6.43 15.70
C GLY A 213 -10.42 -7.91 15.48
N ALA A 214 -11.20 -8.24 14.47
CA ALA A 214 -11.58 -9.63 14.17
C ALA A 214 -11.90 -9.78 12.67
N GLU A 215 -12.08 -11.02 12.25
CA GLU A 215 -12.54 -11.35 10.92
C GLU A 215 -13.95 -10.79 10.65
N ARG A 216 -14.23 -10.50 9.38
CA ARG A 216 -15.52 -9.95 8.96
C ARG A 216 -16.73 -10.73 9.48
N THR A 217 -16.68 -12.07 9.45
CA THR A 217 -17.76 -12.94 9.89
C THR A 217 -18.08 -12.74 11.38
N ASP A 218 -17.06 -12.60 12.22
CA ASP A 218 -17.28 -12.37 13.65
C ASP A 218 -17.89 -11.00 13.92
N VAL A 219 -17.45 -9.95 13.20
CA VAL A 219 -18.07 -8.62 13.27
C VAL A 219 -19.52 -8.67 12.81
N ALA A 220 -19.84 -9.42 11.75
CA ALA A 220 -21.20 -9.60 11.26
C ALA A 220 -22.09 -10.29 12.29
N ILE A 221 -21.58 -11.29 12.99
CA ILE A 221 -22.27 -11.99 14.08
C ILE A 221 -22.54 -11.03 15.24
N ILE A 222 -21.55 -10.22 15.65
CA ILE A 222 -21.75 -9.20 16.71
C ILE A 222 -22.83 -8.21 16.29
N ALA A 223 -22.80 -7.72 15.04
CA ALA A 223 -23.79 -6.77 14.54
C ALA A 223 -25.20 -7.36 14.51
N ARG A 224 -25.34 -8.61 14.03
CA ARG A 224 -26.62 -9.35 14.03
C ARG A 224 -27.18 -9.51 15.44
N ASP A 225 -26.33 -9.95 16.38
CA ASP A 225 -26.74 -10.24 17.75
C ASP A 225 -27.09 -8.96 18.52
N ALA A 226 -26.35 -7.86 18.29
CA ALA A 226 -26.69 -6.54 18.82
C ALA A 226 -28.08 -6.07 18.32
N GLY A 227 -28.36 -6.25 17.02
CA GLY A 227 -29.67 -5.96 16.45
C GLY A 227 -30.79 -6.82 17.07
N SER A 228 -30.56 -8.13 17.26
CA SER A 228 -31.53 -9.06 17.85
C SER A 228 -31.83 -8.76 19.31
N GLU A 229 -30.85 -8.27 20.06
CA GLU A 229 -30.99 -7.85 21.45
C GLU A 229 -31.47 -6.39 21.60
N ASN A 230 -31.70 -5.68 20.49
CA ASN A 230 -32.06 -4.24 20.46
C ASN A 230 -31.03 -3.36 21.21
N ILE A 231 -29.75 -3.71 21.15
CA ILE A 231 -28.65 -2.96 21.73
C ILE A 231 -28.00 -2.10 20.63
N PRO A 232 -28.13 -0.77 20.70
CA PRO A 232 -27.56 0.11 19.67
C PRO A 232 -26.04 0.21 19.87
N LEU A 233 -25.28 -0.39 18.96
CA LEU A 233 -23.82 -0.29 18.91
C LEU A 233 -23.37 0.29 17.57
N THR A 234 -22.47 1.27 17.62
CA THR A 234 -21.68 1.66 16.46
C THR A 234 -20.46 0.73 16.41
N LEU A 235 -20.42 -0.12 15.39
CA LEU A 235 -19.34 -1.10 15.19
C LEU A 235 -18.40 -0.62 14.11
N MET A 236 -17.09 -0.81 14.34
CA MET A 236 -16.03 -0.56 13.37
C MET A 236 -15.04 -1.71 13.40
N GLY A 237 -14.70 -2.24 12.21
CA GLY A 237 -13.63 -3.22 12.03
C GLY A 237 -12.41 -2.64 11.31
N GLY A 238 -11.36 -3.47 11.17
CA GLY A 238 -10.14 -3.15 10.44
C GLY A 238 -10.14 -3.70 8.99
N ASP A 239 -8.94 -3.85 8.40
CA ASP A 239 -8.75 -4.29 7.00
C ASP A 239 -9.34 -5.69 6.70
N ALA A 240 -9.45 -6.54 7.70
CA ALA A 240 -10.12 -7.85 7.59
C ALA A 240 -11.59 -7.76 7.13
N MET A 241 -12.21 -6.58 7.26
CA MET A 241 -13.57 -6.32 6.77
C MET A 241 -13.68 -6.38 5.23
N ASN A 242 -12.58 -6.34 4.49
CA ASN A 242 -12.56 -6.54 3.03
C ASN A 242 -12.79 -8.01 2.60
N ALA A 243 -12.85 -8.95 3.52
CA ALA A 243 -13.17 -10.35 3.21
C ALA A 243 -14.58 -10.52 2.61
N ALA A 244 -14.86 -11.69 2.03
CA ALA A 244 -16.14 -12.01 1.43
C ALA A 244 -17.30 -11.90 2.42
N ASN A 245 -18.46 -11.43 1.94
CA ASN A 245 -19.65 -11.21 2.77
C ASN A 245 -20.47 -12.50 2.99
N ASN A 246 -19.83 -13.50 3.52
CA ASN A 246 -20.40 -14.82 3.84
C ASN A 246 -19.65 -15.46 5.03
N PRO A 247 -20.18 -16.50 5.71
CA PRO A 247 -21.52 -17.02 5.58
C PRO A 247 -22.60 -16.11 6.22
N VAL A 248 -22.22 -15.19 7.12
CA VAL A 248 -23.11 -14.24 7.78
C VAL A 248 -23.02 -12.88 7.09
N PRO A 249 -24.12 -12.36 6.52
CA PRO A 249 -24.09 -11.06 5.87
C PRO A 249 -23.87 -9.94 6.89
N LEU A 250 -23.05 -8.96 6.52
CA LEU A 250 -22.78 -7.80 7.36
C LEU A 250 -23.99 -6.87 7.37
N ALA A 251 -24.38 -6.42 8.57
CA ALA A 251 -25.46 -5.44 8.73
C ALA A 251 -25.06 -4.08 8.13
N ALA A 252 -26.04 -3.37 7.57
CA ALA A 252 -25.82 -2.01 7.06
C ALA A 252 -25.35 -1.06 8.19
N ASN A 253 -24.60 -0.04 7.81
CA ASN A 253 -23.99 0.96 8.69
C ASN A 253 -22.83 0.50 9.57
N VAL A 254 -22.37 -0.75 9.49
CA VAL A 254 -21.10 -1.13 10.10
C VAL A 254 -19.98 -0.35 9.41
N LEU A 255 -19.09 0.22 10.23
CA LEU A 255 -17.93 0.97 9.78
C LEU A 255 -16.72 0.02 9.60
N ALA A 256 -15.81 0.42 8.75
CA ALA A 256 -14.53 -0.26 8.60
C ALA A 256 -13.44 0.74 8.24
N VAL A 257 -12.23 0.53 8.76
CA VAL A 257 -11.04 1.25 8.32
C VAL A 257 -10.22 0.29 7.48
N THR A 258 -10.38 0.42 6.16
CA THR A 258 -9.79 -0.52 5.20
C THR A 258 -9.13 0.24 4.06
N ARG A 259 -8.28 -0.46 3.32
CA ARG A 259 -7.82 0.05 2.03
C ARG A 259 -8.99 0.01 1.05
N PRO A 260 -9.21 1.06 0.26
CA PRO A 260 -10.20 1.01 -0.80
C PRO A 260 -9.82 -0.05 -1.84
N ALA A 261 -10.80 -0.64 -2.51
CA ALA A 261 -10.54 -1.41 -3.71
C ALA A 261 -9.95 -0.45 -4.77
N TYR A 262 -8.70 -0.66 -5.15
CA TYR A 262 -7.97 0.30 -5.99
C TYR A 262 -8.62 0.58 -7.34
N ASP A 263 -9.29 -0.41 -7.92
CA ASP A 263 -10.04 -0.27 -9.17
C ASP A 263 -11.27 0.66 -9.06
N THR A 264 -11.70 0.98 -7.84
CA THR A 264 -12.80 1.94 -7.58
C THR A 264 -12.31 3.38 -7.47
N LEU A 265 -11.01 3.62 -7.36
CA LEU A 265 -10.44 4.96 -7.29
C LEU A 265 -10.70 5.71 -8.61
N PRO A 266 -11.10 6.99 -8.57
CA PRO A 266 -11.32 7.79 -9.78
C PRO A 266 -10.11 7.78 -10.72
N SER A 267 -8.89 7.82 -10.17
CA SER A 267 -7.62 7.77 -10.90
C SER A 267 -7.36 6.43 -11.60
N ALA A 268 -7.94 5.33 -11.09
CA ALA A 268 -7.71 3.97 -11.59
C ALA A 268 -8.78 3.48 -12.56
N GLN A 269 -10.00 4.05 -12.55
CA GLN A 269 -11.15 3.49 -13.28
C GLN A 269 -10.90 3.26 -14.78
N ALA A 270 -10.26 4.22 -15.44
CA ALA A 270 -9.97 4.11 -16.87
C ALA A 270 -8.99 2.96 -17.14
N VAL A 271 -7.89 2.90 -16.38
CA VAL A 271 -6.86 1.84 -16.51
C VAL A 271 -7.43 0.48 -16.12
N ALA A 272 -8.24 0.41 -15.07
CA ALA A 272 -8.91 -0.84 -14.67
C ALA A 272 -9.82 -1.39 -15.80
N GLY A 273 -10.53 -0.50 -16.49
CA GLY A 273 -11.31 -0.86 -17.68
C GLY A 273 -10.46 -1.36 -18.85
N GLU A 274 -9.33 -0.70 -19.13
CA GLU A 274 -8.38 -1.11 -20.17
C GLU A 274 -7.78 -2.49 -19.86
N LEU A 275 -7.37 -2.71 -18.59
CA LEU A 275 -6.82 -4.00 -18.14
C LEU A 275 -7.83 -5.14 -18.29
N ARG A 276 -9.08 -4.95 -17.86
CA ARG A 276 -10.14 -5.95 -18.04
C ARG A 276 -10.40 -6.24 -19.52
N GLY A 277 -10.37 -5.19 -20.37
CA GLY A 277 -10.46 -5.36 -21.82
C GLY A 277 -9.31 -6.18 -22.42
N ALA A 278 -8.15 -6.19 -21.78
CA ALA A 278 -6.99 -7.03 -22.12
C ALA A 278 -6.98 -8.39 -21.42
N GLY A 279 -8.03 -8.75 -20.66
CA GLY A 279 -8.11 -10.01 -19.91
C GLY A 279 -7.29 -10.03 -18.61
N ILE A 280 -6.93 -8.86 -18.08
CA ILE A 280 -6.21 -8.72 -16.82
C ILE A 280 -7.18 -8.17 -15.76
N GLU A 281 -7.49 -8.96 -14.74
CA GLU A 281 -8.28 -8.44 -13.61
C GLU A 281 -7.43 -7.54 -12.73
N PRO A 282 -7.85 -6.27 -12.47
CA PRO A 282 -7.06 -5.29 -11.72
C PRO A 282 -7.14 -5.50 -10.20
N GLU A 283 -6.79 -6.71 -9.75
CA GLU A 283 -6.80 -7.12 -8.33
C GLU A 283 -5.39 -7.32 -7.78
N GLY A 284 -5.29 -7.47 -6.47
CA GLY A 284 -4.04 -7.75 -5.77
C GLY A 284 -2.95 -6.73 -6.08
N TYR A 285 -1.84 -7.19 -6.67
CA TYR A 285 -0.69 -6.34 -7.00
C TYR A 285 -0.73 -5.73 -8.40
N VAL A 286 -1.78 -5.92 -9.19
CA VAL A 286 -1.84 -5.41 -10.58
C VAL A 286 -1.76 -3.87 -10.59
N LEU A 287 -2.67 -3.18 -9.89
CA LEU A 287 -2.67 -1.71 -9.87
C LEU A 287 -1.50 -1.11 -9.06
N PRO A 288 -1.07 -1.69 -7.91
CA PRO A 288 0.16 -1.24 -7.25
C PRO A 288 1.41 -1.33 -8.13
N ALA A 289 1.58 -2.40 -8.91
CA ALA A 289 2.69 -2.54 -9.84
C ALA A 289 2.58 -1.60 -11.04
N TYR A 290 1.37 -1.35 -11.53
CA TYR A 290 1.11 -0.34 -12.55
C TYR A 290 1.54 1.05 -12.05
N ALA A 291 1.12 1.45 -10.84
CA ALA A 291 1.50 2.71 -10.22
C ALA A 291 3.01 2.85 -10.01
N ALA A 292 3.69 1.77 -9.60
CA ALA A 292 5.14 1.77 -9.45
C ALA A 292 5.87 1.98 -10.79
N ALA A 293 5.31 1.49 -11.90
CA ALA A 293 5.85 1.75 -13.24
C ALA A 293 5.58 3.20 -13.69
N GLU A 294 4.39 3.77 -13.40
CA GLU A 294 4.12 5.19 -13.63
C GLU A 294 5.08 6.07 -12.84
N LEU A 295 5.31 5.75 -11.58
CA LEU A 295 6.27 6.43 -10.73
C LEU A 295 7.68 6.33 -11.31
N THR A 296 8.09 5.17 -11.83
CA THR A 296 9.40 4.98 -12.49
C THR A 296 9.59 5.92 -13.68
N ALA A 297 8.58 6.04 -14.55
CA ALA A 297 8.62 6.95 -15.70
C ALA A 297 8.75 8.42 -15.26
N ALA A 298 7.89 8.86 -14.35
CA ALA A 298 7.89 10.22 -13.85
C ALA A 298 9.18 10.56 -13.06
N LEU A 299 9.73 9.58 -12.33
CA LEU A 299 11.00 9.71 -11.62
C LEU A 299 12.17 9.91 -12.58
N ALA A 300 12.20 9.19 -13.71
CA ALA A 300 13.23 9.37 -14.72
C ALA A 300 13.21 10.79 -15.32
N GLU A 301 12.02 11.32 -15.60
CA GLU A 301 11.84 12.71 -16.05
C GLU A 301 12.32 13.72 -14.99
N ALA A 302 11.93 13.49 -13.71
CA ALA A 302 12.33 14.35 -12.61
C ALA A 302 13.84 14.32 -12.36
N THR A 303 14.48 13.17 -12.51
CA THR A 303 15.94 12.99 -12.40
C THR A 303 16.68 13.84 -13.45
N GLN A 304 16.20 13.84 -14.69
CA GLN A 304 16.77 14.66 -15.77
C GLN A 304 16.54 16.16 -15.51
N ALA A 305 15.31 16.53 -15.14
CA ALA A 305 14.93 17.93 -14.93
C ALA A 305 15.67 18.58 -13.75
N GLN A 306 15.85 17.83 -12.65
CA GLN A 306 16.47 18.33 -11.42
C GLN A 306 17.97 18.07 -11.34
N SER A 307 18.53 17.23 -12.23
CA SER A 307 19.93 16.77 -12.18
C SER A 307 20.31 16.17 -10.82
N LYS A 308 19.38 15.41 -10.21
CA LYS A 308 19.53 14.75 -8.92
C LYS A 308 19.38 13.23 -9.06
N PRO A 309 20.06 12.42 -8.23
CA PRO A 309 19.83 10.99 -8.19
C PRO A 309 18.40 10.63 -7.84
N ALA A 310 17.85 9.58 -8.46
CA ALA A 310 16.50 9.12 -8.23
C ALA A 310 16.15 8.87 -6.74
N PRO A 311 17.01 8.24 -5.91
CA PRO A 311 16.73 8.07 -4.49
C PRO A 311 16.56 9.39 -3.72
N GLU A 312 17.30 10.44 -4.08
CA GLU A 312 17.17 11.75 -3.42
C GLU A 312 15.85 12.43 -3.75
N ILE A 313 15.35 12.26 -4.98
CA ILE A 313 14.05 12.83 -5.41
C ILE A 313 12.91 12.11 -4.65
N LEU A 314 12.98 10.80 -4.52
CA LEU A 314 11.99 10.02 -3.77
C LEU A 314 11.99 10.40 -2.28
N ALA A 315 13.16 10.46 -1.65
CA ALA A 315 13.31 10.87 -0.25
C ALA A 315 12.95 12.34 0.00
N GLY A 316 12.96 13.18 -1.04
CA GLY A 316 12.60 14.61 -0.99
C GLY A 316 11.10 14.89 -0.88
N GLY A 317 10.24 13.89 -0.82
CA GLY A 317 8.78 14.06 -0.67
C GLY A 317 8.07 14.54 -1.94
N THR A 318 8.69 14.38 -3.11
CA THR A 318 8.04 14.69 -4.41
C THR A 318 6.82 13.79 -4.59
N LEU A 319 5.68 14.38 -4.98
CA LEU A 319 4.46 13.66 -5.30
C LEU A 319 4.39 13.36 -6.80
N PHE A 320 4.05 12.12 -7.12
CA PHE A 320 3.89 11.62 -8.48
C PHE A 320 2.45 11.18 -8.71
N LYS A 321 1.85 11.63 -9.80
CA LYS A 321 0.49 11.21 -10.19
C LYS A 321 0.51 9.79 -10.72
N THR A 322 -0.34 8.94 -10.14
CA THR A 322 -0.47 7.53 -10.51
C THR A 322 -1.92 7.08 -10.51
N VAL A 323 -2.17 5.86 -10.96
CA VAL A 323 -3.49 5.22 -10.84
C VAL A 323 -3.96 5.05 -9.39
N LEU A 324 -3.05 5.07 -8.42
CA LEU A 324 -3.39 5.04 -6.99
C LEU A 324 -3.59 6.44 -6.38
N GLY A 325 -3.57 7.49 -7.20
CA GLY A 325 -3.56 8.89 -6.78
C GLY A 325 -2.14 9.47 -6.72
N ASP A 326 -1.98 10.54 -5.97
CA ASP A 326 -0.68 11.19 -5.78
C ASP A 326 0.16 10.37 -4.78
N LEU A 327 1.23 9.74 -5.28
CA LEU A 327 2.17 8.94 -4.49
C LEU A 327 3.44 9.72 -4.19
N GLY A 328 3.89 9.66 -2.96
CA GLY A 328 5.18 10.16 -2.50
C GLY A 328 5.61 9.44 -1.24
N PHE A 329 6.85 9.70 -0.81
CA PHE A 329 7.42 9.03 0.36
C PHE A 329 7.80 10.06 1.42
N ASN A 330 7.61 9.70 2.67
CA ASN A 330 8.03 10.47 3.82
C ASN A 330 9.52 10.23 4.16
N PRO A 331 10.10 10.94 5.13
CA PRO A 331 11.51 10.73 5.52
C PRO A 331 11.85 9.32 6.00
N SER A 332 10.86 8.51 6.35
CA SER A 332 11.05 7.09 6.70
C SER A 332 10.95 6.16 5.49
N HIS A 333 10.86 6.72 4.28
CA HIS A 333 10.69 6.02 3.01
C HIS A 333 9.38 5.20 2.90
N ASP A 334 8.42 5.49 3.78
CA ASP A 334 7.05 5.01 3.71
C ASP A 334 6.17 5.95 2.89
N LEU A 335 5.00 5.48 2.47
CA LEU A 335 4.00 6.34 1.82
C LEU A 335 3.73 7.60 2.67
N SER A 336 3.73 8.76 2.03
CA SER A 336 3.42 10.05 2.68
C SER A 336 1.97 10.12 3.13
N ASP A 337 1.05 9.49 2.38
CA ASP A 337 -0.35 9.38 2.74
C ASP A 337 -0.65 7.95 3.22
N ASN A 338 -1.41 7.86 4.31
CA ASN A 338 -1.89 6.59 4.83
C ASN A 338 -3.02 6.09 3.93
N PRO A 339 -2.91 4.90 3.29
CA PRO A 339 -3.91 4.45 2.32
C PRO A 339 -5.22 3.94 2.95
N TYR A 340 -5.27 3.77 4.27
CA TYR A 340 -6.48 3.34 4.94
C TYR A 340 -7.52 4.47 5.00
N ARG A 341 -8.80 4.13 4.77
CA ARG A 341 -9.92 5.07 4.74
C ARG A 341 -11.08 4.57 5.61
N LEU A 342 -11.80 5.50 6.22
CA LEU A 342 -13.04 5.17 6.90
C LEU A 342 -14.14 4.92 5.88
N GLN A 343 -14.71 3.73 5.92
CA GLN A 343 -15.77 3.30 5.03
C GLN A 343 -17.00 2.83 5.83
N ARG A 344 -18.14 2.83 5.19
CA ARG A 344 -19.43 2.38 5.73
C ARG A 344 -20.04 1.35 4.81
N TRP A 345 -20.48 0.24 5.37
CA TRP A 345 -21.20 -0.78 4.64
C TRP A 345 -22.62 -0.31 4.30
N ASN A 346 -22.98 -0.25 3.03
CA ASN A 346 -24.31 0.17 2.56
C ASN A 346 -25.31 -0.99 2.40
N GLY A 347 -24.91 -2.21 2.72
CA GLY A 347 -25.68 -3.45 2.50
C GLY A 347 -25.16 -4.28 1.32
N GLN A 348 -24.33 -3.71 0.44
CA GLN A 348 -23.77 -4.38 -0.74
C GLN A 348 -22.24 -4.23 -0.82
N ARG A 349 -21.72 -3.04 -0.53
CA ARG A 349 -20.29 -2.70 -0.58
C ARG A 349 -19.92 -1.65 0.45
N PHE A 350 -18.63 -1.51 0.70
CA PHE A 350 -18.08 -0.40 1.44
C PHE A 350 -18.03 0.86 0.57
N GLU A 351 -18.43 1.99 1.14
CA GLU A 351 -18.37 3.32 0.52
C GLU A 351 -17.71 4.31 1.49
N PRO A 352 -17.01 5.34 1.00
CA PRO A 352 -16.39 6.35 1.85
C PRO A 352 -17.42 6.92 2.85
N ALA A 353 -17.07 6.88 4.13
CA ALA A 353 -17.95 7.37 5.20
C ALA A 353 -17.78 8.88 5.43
N ASP A 354 -16.58 9.41 5.22
CA ASP A 354 -16.25 10.82 5.36
C ASP A 354 -16.73 11.63 4.15
N LYS A 355 -17.23 12.85 4.41
CA LYS A 355 -17.64 13.77 3.34
C LYS A 355 -16.44 14.21 2.48
N ALA A 356 -15.27 14.34 3.09
CA ALA A 356 -14.03 14.73 2.39
C ALA A 356 -13.47 13.63 1.47
N GLU A 357 -13.80 12.36 1.76
CA GLU A 357 -13.35 11.21 0.95
C GLU A 357 -14.33 10.85 -0.18
N ARG A 358 -15.45 11.58 -0.30
CA ARG A 358 -16.47 11.40 -1.38
C ARG A 358 -16.25 12.33 -2.57
N GLN A 359 -15.26 13.23 -2.50
CA GLN A 359 -14.89 14.16 -3.57
C GLN A 359 -13.59 13.73 -4.26
#